data_7948404aa6afc7bd8a7dab8410aa0e36
#
_entry.id   7948404aa6afc7bd8a7dab8410aa0e36
#
_cell.length_a   1.000
_cell.length_b   1.000
_cell.length_c   1.000
_cell.angle_alpha   90.00
_cell.angle_beta   90.00
_cell.angle_gamma   90.00
#
_symmetry.space_group_name_H-M   'P 1'
#
loop_
_entity.id
_entity.type
_entity.pdbx_description
1 polymer ?
#
loop_
_entity_poly.entity_id
_entity_poly.type
_entity_poly.pdbx_seq_one_letter_code
_entity_poly.pdbx_strand_id
1 'polypeptide(L)'
;MIRLLILSCGTNACSHIAKILKTKFKDDFYIVGCDINKRWLVPSCEYLDDFVQCPYSSESNYYSFIIQTCKDKNIDWILPSFDGDQFLFASDNEELKELSLKSTGISSKLEFYKDKVLTNRFLDSIEIPVPKIYSIEKIEDEKFYFVKPVHGVGSIGARKMSGAEIRSLTDTSDLIIQEILSEPEFTLECFNYNGKIYSVCRERIASKSGVCTKTRVFQNINLQKYAEKLASSVNIPYIFNMQFMKNPEGKYVCTDLNLRSAGGMALSYAAGWDEISALANIMLEKDENTVIQSVNKRIDEQYVCRHYEESVTKSVKNRIAFDLDGTLLDSRERHKIVMKDVLKKHNISLDVSTLVTFKSEGRTNIDWLLSNNLDEEKSREINKEWISLIEHEDYLKKDVLYSDVLEALEILSKENDLFLITARSNKENALKQINSLVIGQYFTGISVVATGSETSALKAVELEKYDADFFIGDTESDYKASLIANCKFFALSCGFRSENFWRKYTDESYKNISEFCNAFYARKTC
;
A
#
# COMPACT_ATOMS: atom_id res chain seq x y z
N MET A 1 -1.51 15.63 15.88
CA MET A 1 -0.76 14.80 14.91
C MET A 1 -1.55 14.78 13.62
N ILE A 2 -0.97 15.24 12.52
CA ILE A 2 -1.60 15.29 11.19
C ILE A 2 -1.45 13.94 10.50
N ARG A 3 -2.53 13.44 9.91
CA ARG A 3 -2.54 12.21 9.10
C ARG A 3 -2.41 12.61 7.62
N LEU A 4 -1.25 12.33 7.05
CA LEU A 4 -0.88 12.75 5.68
C LEU A 4 -0.86 11.53 4.76
N LEU A 5 -1.60 11.57 3.65
CA LEU A 5 -1.53 10.61 2.56
C LEU A 5 -0.59 11.13 1.47
N ILE A 6 0.50 10.43 1.19
CA ILE A 6 1.43 10.73 0.10
C ILE A 6 1.12 9.80 -1.08
N LEU A 7 0.64 10.36 -2.18
CA LEU A 7 0.38 9.61 -3.42
C LEU A 7 1.67 9.40 -4.21
N SER A 8 1.77 8.26 -4.91
CA SER A 8 2.95 7.87 -5.71
C SER A 8 4.25 7.89 -4.87
N CYS A 9 4.16 7.35 -3.64
CA CYS A 9 5.21 7.44 -2.63
C CYS A 9 6.50 6.66 -3.00
N GLY A 10 6.46 5.82 -4.02
CA GLY A 10 7.64 5.12 -4.56
C GLY A 10 8.58 5.99 -5.39
N THR A 11 8.22 7.25 -5.67
CA THR A 11 9.10 8.16 -6.40
C THR A 11 10.25 8.67 -5.54
N ASN A 12 11.38 9.04 -6.19
CA ASN A 12 12.55 9.56 -5.46
C ASN A 12 12.23 10.83 -4.65
N ALA A 13 11.38 11.71 -5.18
CA ALA A 13 10.97 12.92 -4.46
C ALA A 13 10.21 12.57 -3.19
N CYS A 14 9.24 11.66 -3.28
CA CYS A 14 8.43 11.24 -2.13
C CYS A 14 9.22 10.51 -1.05
N SER A 15 10.24 9.72 -1.43
CA SER A 15 11.12 9.11 -0.45
C SER A 15 11.85 10.17 0.39
N HIS A 16 12.32 11.26 -0.23
CA HIS A 16 12.91 12.37 0.50
C HIS A 16 11.89 13.18 1.31
N ILE A 17 10.68 13.39 0.80
CA ILE A 17 9.59 14.05 1.53
C ILE A 17 9.30 13.27 2.82
N ALA A 18 9.05 11.97 2.71
CA ALA A 18 8.78 11.11 3.86
C ALA A 18 9.95 11.11 4.86
N LYS A 19 11.20 11.00 4.37
CA LYS A 19 12.42 11.05 5.21
C LYS A 19 12.52 12.37 5.98
N ILE A 20 12.30 13.53 5.32
CA ILE A 20 12.35 14.84 5.97
C ILE A 20 11.27 14.95 7.05
N LEU A 21 10.04 14.59 6.74
CA LEU A 21 8.93 14.63 7.69
C LEU A 21 9.21 13.75 8.92
N LYS A 22 9.64 12.52 8.73
CA LYS A 22 9.96 11.59 9.83
C LYS A 22 11.17 12.01 10.65
N THR A 23 12.18 12.61 10.04
CA THR A 23 13.39 13.01 10.78
C THR A 23 13.23 14.32 11.54
N LYS A 24 12.45 15.29 11.00
CA LYS A 24 12.32 16.63 11.58
C LYS A 24 11.04 16.82 12.39
N PHE A 25 9.96 16.14 12.04
CA PHE A 25 8.62 16.35 12.60
C PHE A 25 8.05 15.10 13.29
N LYS A 26 8.82 14.06 13.43
CA LYS A 26 8.53 12.78 14.13
C LYS A 26 7.05 12.55 14.47
N ASP A 27 6.63 13.05 15.64
CA ASP A 27 5.31 12.80 16.23
C ASP A 27 4.22 13.77 15.71
N ASP A 28 4.58 14.77 14.91
CA ASP A 28 3.60 15.72 14.35
C ASP A 28 2.84 15.12 13.16
N PHE A 29 3.43 14.11 12.48
CA PHE A 29 2.84 13.47 11.30
C PHE A 29 2.72 11.96 11.45
N TYR A 30 1.55 11.44 11.10
CA TYR A 30 1.32 10.04 10.77
C TYR A 30 1.25 9.93 9.24
N ILE A 31 2.25 9.29 8.63
CA ILE A 31 2.43 9.28 7.18
C ILE A 31 1.90 7.96 6.60
N VAL A 32 0.88 8.05 5.77
CA VAL A 32 0.37 6.94 4.97
C VAL A 32 0.92 7.07 3.56
N GLY A 33 1.63 6.06 3.07
CA GLY A 33 2.08 6.00 1.68
C GLY A 33 1.07 5.29 0.80
N CYS A 34 0.92 5.75 -0.44
CA CYS A 34 0.11 5.11 -1.46
C CYS A 34 0.93 4.96 -2.75
N ASP A 35 1.00 3.73 -3.29
CA ASP A 35 1.73 3.43 -4.52
C ASP A 35 1.15 2.20 -5.24
N ILE A 36 1.38 2.09 -6.54
CA ILE A 36 0.98 0.91 -7.34
C ILE A 36 1.81 -0.33 -7.02
N ASN A 37 3.03 -0.14 -6.52
CA ASN A 37 3.93 -1.22 -6.14
C ASN A 37 3.58 -1.77 -4.76
N LYS A 38 4.03 -3.00 -4.50
CA LYS A 38 3.94 -3.59 -3.16
C LYS A 38 4.83 -2.84 -2.17
N ARG A 39 4.43 -2.77 -0.91
CA ARG A 39 5.12 -2.03 0.16
C ARG A 39 6.64 -2.22 0.16
N TRP A 40 7.11 -3.44 0.04
CA TRP A 40 8.54 -3.78 0.09
C TRP A 40 9.35 -3.43 -1.17
N LEU A 41 8.69 -2.95 -2.23
CA LEU A 41 9.31 -2.41 -3.44
C LEU A 41 9.36 -0.88 -3.45
N VAL A 42 8.89 -0.24 -2.39
CA VAL A 42 8.79 1.22 -2.28
C VAL A 42 9.88 1.74 -1.33
N PRO A 43 10.86 2.52 -1.82
CA PRO A 43 12.00 2.98 -1.02
C PRO A 43 11.62 3.84 0.20
N SER A 44 10.49 4.54 0.13
CA SER A 44 10.00 5.38 1.24
C SER A 44 9.46 4.59 2.43
N CYS A 45 9.24 3.27 2.32
CA CYS A 45 8.53 2.47 3.32
C CYS A 45 9.13 2.49 4.72
N GLU A 46 10.42 2.73 4.86
CA GLU A 46 11.07 2.88 6.18
C GLU A 46 10.67 4.17 6.92
N TYR A 47 10.12 5.15 6.18
CA TYR A 47 9.67 6.44 6.72
C TYR A 47 8.15 6.56 6.81
N LEU A 48 7.40 5.50 6.44
CA LEU A 48 5.94 5.47 6.46
C LEU A 48 5.43 4.74 7.71
N ASP A 49 4.40 5.31 8.35
CA ASP A 49 3.68 4.64 9.44
C ASP A 49 2.78 3.54 8.90
N ASP A 50 2.14 3.81 7.74
CA ASP A 50 1.21 2.89 7.10
C ASP A 50 1.36 2.96 5.58
N PHE A 51 0.83 1.96 4.87
CA PHE A 51 0.95 1.86 3.42
C PHE A 51 -0.29 1.22 2.80
N VAL A 52 -0.69 1.74 1.64
CA VAL A 52 -1.79 1.21 0.84
C VAL A 52 -1.31 1.01 -0.60
N GLN A 53 -1.49 -0.19 -1.12
CA GLN A 53 -1.27 -0.44 -2.54
C GLN A 53 -2.51 0.02 -3.31
N CYS A 54 -2.36 0.92 -4.28
CA CYS A 54 -3.47 1.46 -5.06
C CYS A 54 -3.50 0.94 -6.50
N PRO A 55 -4.64 1.06 -7.20
CA PRO A 55 -4.74 0.85 -8.64
C PRO A 55 -3.93 1.91 -9.40
N TYR A 56 -3.77 1.74 -10.71
CA TYR A 56 -3.17 2.77 -11.56
C TYR A 56 -4.06 4.02 -11.62
N SER A 57 -3.44 5.20 -11.67
CA SER A 57 -4.17 6.49 -11.77
C SER A 57 -5.04 6.63 -13.04
N SER A 58 -4.81 5.78 -14.04
CA SER A 58 -5.62 5.68 -15.26
C SER A 58 -6.87 4.80 -15.11
N GLU A 59 -7.00 4.05 -14.02
CA GLU A 59 -8.16 3.19 -13.78
C GLU A 59 -9.34 4.00 -13.23
N SER A 60 -10.53 3.65 -13.66
CA SER A 60 -11.77 4.40 -13.33
C SER A 60 -12.11 4.41 -11.84
N ASN A 61 -11.65 3.42 -11.09
CA ASN A 61 -11.85 3.28 -9.64
C ASN A 61 -10.78 3.98 -8.79
N TYR A 62 -9.72 4.53 -9.40
CA TYR A 62 -8.59 5.13 -8.65
C TYR A 62 -9.04 6.25 -7.72
N TYR A 63 -9.82 7.22 -8.23
CA TYR A 63 -10.28 8.34 -7.40
C TYR A 63 -11.12 7.87 -6.21
N SER A 64 -12.12 7.05 -6.45
CA SER A 64 -13.00 6.52 -5.38
C SER A 64 -12.21 5.68 -4.36
N PHE A 65 -11.21 4.93 -4.81
CA PHE A 65 -10.31 4.17 -3.94
C PHE A 65 -9.53 5.09 -3.00
N ILE A 66 -8.94 6.17 -3.52
CA ILE A 66 -8.19 7.13 -2.67
C ILE A 66 -9.11 7.83 -1.68
N ILE A 67 -10.30 8.26 -2.09
CA ILE A 67 -11.28 8.88 -1.19
C ILE A 67 -11.71 7.91 -0.08
N GLN A 68 -11.97 6.64 -0.41
CA GLN A 68 -12.29 5.65 0.60
C GLN A 68 -11.12 5.41 1.56
N THR A 69 -9.90 5.32 1.03
CA THR A 69 -8.68 5.22 1.85
C THR A 69 -8.55 6.40 2.82
N CYS A 70 -8.86 7.63 2.36
CA CYS A 70 -8.84 8.80 3.23
C CYS A 70 -9.84 8.70 4.38
N LYS A 71 -11.05 8.19 4.11
CA LYS A 71 -12.09 7.97 5.14
C LYS A 71 -11.65 6.90 6.14
N ASP A 72 -11.21 5.73 5.66
CA ASP A 72 -10.85 4.59 6.50
C ASP A 72 -9.65 4.88 7.42
N LYS A 73 -8.73 5.72 6.93
CA LYS A 73 -7.50 6.05 7.65
C LYS A 73 -7.54 7.42 8.32
N ASN A 74 -8.70 8.11 8.29
CA ASN A 74 -8.90 9.45 8.87
C ASN A 74 -7.81 10.43 8.43
N ILE A 75 -7.59 10.56 7.12
CA ILE A 75 -6.58 11.44 6.54
C ILE A 75 -7.00 12.91 6.65
N ASP A 76 -6.08 13.79 7.04
CA ASP A 76 -6.29 15.24 7.11
C ASP A 76 -5.82 15.94 5.83
N TRP A 77 -4.70 15.45 5.25
CA TRP A 77 -4.07 16.04 4.08
C TRP A 77 -3.71 14.99 3.02
N ILE A 78 -3.93 15.34 1.76
CA ILE A 78 -3.44 14.61 0.59
C ILE A 78 -2.29 15.39 -0.04
N LEU A 79 -1.17 14.72 -0.32
CA LEU A 79 -0.03 15.25 -1.06
C LEU A 79 0.11 14.51 -2.39
N PRO A 80 -0.50 15.02 -3.47
CA PRO A 80 -0.30 14.50 -4.81
C PRO A 80 1.10 14.86 -5.30
N SER A 81 1.88 13.88 -5.76
CA SER A 81 3.26 14.08 -6.19
C SER A 81 3.48 13.80 -7.67
N PHE A 82 2.49 13.23 -8.33
CA PHE A 82 2.49 12.95 -9.76
C PHE A 82 1.58 13.93 -10.50
N ASP A 83 1.96 14.33 -11.73
CA ASP A 83 1.23 15.36 -12.48
C ASP A 83 -0.25 14.99 -12.71
N GLY A 84 -0.55 13.70 -12.95
CA GLY A 84 -1.92 13.21 -13.10
C GLY A 84 -2.80 13.38 -11.86
N ASP A 85 -2.21 13.29 -10.66
CA ASP A 85 -2.93 13.41 -9.39
C ASP A 85 -3.24 14.87 -9.02
N GLN A 86 -2.47 15.83 -9.58
CA GLN A 86 -2.56 17.24 -9.20
C GLN A 86 -3.94 17.85 -9.46
N PHE A 87 -4.57 17.54 -10.60
CA PHE A 87 -5.93 18.00 -10.89
C PHE A 87 -6.99 17.14 -10.23
N LEU A 88 -6.73 15.84 -10.12
CA LEU A 88 -7.68 14.89 -9.57
C LEU A 88 -7.98 15.19 -8.09
N PHE A 89 -6.91 15.55 -7.35
CA PHE A 89 -6.98 15.96 -5.94
C PHE A 89 -6.68 17.45 -5.80
N ALA A 90 -7.35 18.26 -6.62
CA ALA A 90 -7.18 19.71 -6.61
C ALA A 90 -7.52 20.31 -5.24
N SER A 91 -6.76 21.35 -4.84
CA SER A 91 -6.95 22.05 -3.55
C SER A 91 -8.31 22.75 -3.42
N ASP A 92 -8.98 23.02 -4.54
CA ASP A 92 -10.31 23.62 -4.62
C ASP A 92 -11.43 22.63 -4.95
N ASN A 93 -11.16 21.30 -4.90
CA ASN A 93 -12.14 20.26 -5.12
C ASN A 93 -13.22 20.30 -4.01
N GLU A 94 -14.48 20.42 -4.40
CA GLU A 94 -15.60 20.58 -3.47
C GLU A 94 -15.84 19.31 -2.64
N GLU A 95 -15.70 18.12 -3.22
CA GLU A 95 -15.85 16.86 -2.49
C GLU A 95 -14.80 16.72 -1.38
N LEU A 96 -13.55 17.13 -1.63
CA LEU A 96 -12.51 17.14 -0.59
C LEU A 96 -12.87 18.09 0.55
N LYS A 97 -13.42 19.28 0.23
CA LYS A 97 -13.87 20.23 1.23
C LYS A 97 -15.03 19.70 2.07
N GLU A 98 -16.03 19.07 1.43
CA GLU A 98 -17.15 18.42 2.15
C GLU A 98 -16.67 17.35 3.13
N LEU A 99 -15.61 16.65 2.77
CA LEU A 99 -14.97 15.64 3.61
C LEU A 99 -13.97 16.21 4.64
N SER A 100 -13.79 17.55 4.68
CA SER A 100 -12.77 18.24 5.48
C SER A 100 -11.33 17.79 5.16
N LEU A 101 -11.11 17.26 3.97
CA LEU A 101 -9.79 16.86 3.47
C LEU A 101 -9.10 18.08 2.84
N LYS A 102 -7.88 18.35 3.26
CA LYS A 102 -7.02 19.35 2.64
C LYS A 102 -6.10 18.70 1.60
N SER A 103 -5.76 19.42 0.54
CA SER A 103 -4.84 18.92 -0.50
C SER A 103 -3.83 19.98 -0.88
N THR A 104 -2.61 19.55 -1.20
CA THR A 104 -1.57 20.40 -1.80
C THR A 104 -1.63 20.40 -3.32
N GLY A 105 -2.63 19.74 -3.91
CA GLY A 105 -2.87 19.75 -5.35
C GLY A 105 -3.11 21.16 -5.91
N ILE A 106 -2.95 21.28 -7.21
CA ILE A 106 -3.16 22.56 -7.91
C ILE A 106 -4.65 22.92 -7.95
N SER A 107 -4.94 24.21 -8.16
CA SER A 107 -6.33 24.61 -8.41
C SER A 107 -6.85 24.02 -9.72
N SER A 108 -8.09 23.52 -9.72
CA SER A 108 -8.77 23.03 -10.92
C SER A 108 -8.92 24.10 -12.01
N LYS A 109 -8.76 25.37 -11.66
CA LYS A 109 -8.86 26.53 -12.56
C LYS A 109 -7.61 26.77 -13.41
N LEU A 110 -6.51 26.06 -13.18
CA LEU A 110 -5.26 26.22 -13.94
C LEU A 110 -5.32 25.44 -15.27
N GLU A 111 -6.32 25.72 -16.10
CA GLU A 111 -6.58 25.04 -17.38
C GLU A 111 -5.36 25.04 -18.33
N PHE A 112 -4.54 26.10 -18.31
CA PHE A 112 -3.35 26.20 -19.14
C PHE A 112 -2.30 25.14 -18.84
N TYR A 113 -2.31 24.56 -17.64
CA TYR A 113 -1.34 23.54 -17.21
C TYR A 113 -1.63 22.13 -17.77
N LYS A 114 -2.78 21.93 -18.43
CA LYS A 114 -3.19 20.62 -18.96
C LYS A 114 -2.35 20.15 -20.15
N ASP A 115 -1.81 21.08 -20.93
CA ASP A 115 -0.89 20.74 -22.02
C ASP A 115 0.24 21.79 -22.17
N LYS A 116 1.34 21.35 -22.80
CA LYS A 116 2.55 22.18 -22.94
C LYS A 116 2.36 23.36 -23.90
N VAL A 117 1.45 23.27 -24.87
CA VAL A 117 1.17 24.35 -25.82
C VAL A 117 0.41 25.45 -25.11
N LEU A 118 -0.61 25.09 -24.32
CA LEU A 118 -1.37 26.04 -23.51
C LEU A 118 -0.47 26.68 -22.46
N THR A 119 0.38 25.90 -21.79
CA THR A 119 1.36 26.40 -20.83
C THR A 119 2.29 27.43 -21.49
N ASN A 120 2.88 27.15 -22.65
CA ASN A 120 3.76 28.07 -23.36
C ASN A 120 3.03 29.36 -23.77
N ARG A 121 1.81 29.24 -24.30
CA ARG A 121 1.00 30.43 -24.68
C ARG A 121 0.67 31.29 -23.47
N PHE A 122 0.32 30.66 -22.35
CA PHE A 122 0.05 31.39 -21.12
C PHE A 122 1.29 32.13 -20.59
N LEU A 123 2.43 31.42 -20.50
CA LEU A 123 3.70 32.03 -20.05
C LEU A 123 4.12 33.20 -20.95
N ASP A 124 4.02 33.06 -22.28
CA ASP A 124 4.30 34.12 -23.24
C ASP A 124 3.36 35.33 -23.05
N SER A 125 2.06 35.08 -22.80
CA SER A 125 1.06 36.15 -22.58
C SER A 125 1.32 36.98 -21.33
N ILE A 126 2.00 36.42 -20.36
CA ILE A 126 2.47 37.14 -19.15
C ILE A 126 3.95 37.51 -19.25
N GLU A 127 4.51 37.57 -20.48
CA GLU A 127 5.88 37.98 -20.80
C GLU A 127 6.96 37.16 -20.04
N ILE A 128 6.76 35.88 -19.81
CA ILE A 128 7.80 34.95 -19.42
C ILE A 128 8.31 34.30 -20.73
N PRO A 129 9.58 34.50 -21.09
CA PRO A 129 10.10 33.97 -22.34
C PRO A 129 9.99 32.46 -22.41
N VAL A 130 9.52 31.94 -23.54
CA VAL A 130 9.37 30.52 -23.85
C VAL A 130 10.10 30.18 -25.15
N PRO A 131 10.45 28.91 -25.40
CA PRO A 131 11.05 28.49 -26.66
C PRO A 131 10.12 28.80 -27.83
N LYS A 132 10.68 29.29 -28.93
CA LYS A 132 9.93 29.53 -30.15
C LYS A 132 9.36 28.23 -30.70
N ILE A 133 8.06 28.20 -30.95
CA ILE A 133 7.34 27.07 -31.54
C ILE A 133 7.20 27.29 -33.06
N TYR A 134 7.42 26.23 -33.83
CA TYR A 134 7.30 26.24 -35.29
C TYR A 134 6.12 25.36 -35.71
N SER A 135 5.40 25.82 -36.74
CA SER A 135 4.48 24.97 -37.47
C SER A 135 5.23 24.17 -38.53
N ILE A 136 4.69 23.03 -38.93
CA ILE A 136 5.36 22.14 -39.91
C ILE A 136 5.62 22.82 -41.27
N GLU A 137 4.83 23.81 -41.63
CA GLU A 137 5.00 24.57 -42.87
C GLU A 137 6.19 25.54 -42.78
N LYS A 138 6.62 25.92 -41.62
CA LYS A 138 7.69 26.91 -41.35
C LYS A 138 9.03 26.32 -40.99
N ILE A 139 9.16 24.97 -40.92
CA ILE A 139 10.43 24.31 -40.68
C ILE A 139 11.21 24.20 -41.99
N GLU A 140 12.55 24.24 -41.91
CA GLU A 140 13.47 24.06 -43.01
C GLU A 140 14.13 22.69 -42.92
N ASP A 141 14.20 21.93 -44.03
CA ASP A 141 14.57 20.52 -44.02
C ASP A 141 15.97 20.25 -43.43
N GLU A 142 16.92 21.18 -43.66
CA GLU A 142 18.31 21.05 -43.20
C GLU A 142 18.53 21.55 -41.76
N LYS A 143 17.57 22.27 -41.20
CA LYS A 143 17.66 22.76 -39.82
C LYS A 143 17.20 21.73 -38.83
N PHE A 144 17.82 21.77 -37.65
CA PHE A 144 17.43 20.92 -36.53
C PHE A 144 16.49 21.64 -35.59
N TYR A 145 15.55 20.90 -35.07
CA TYR A 145 14.53 21.33 -34.11
C TYR A 145 14.49 20.38 -32.92
N PHE A 146 14.02 20.86 -31.78
CA PHE A 146 13.71 20.04 -30.62
C PHE A 146 12.24 19.64 -30.69
N VAL A 147 11.96 18.35 -30.72
CA VAL A 147 10.60 17.81 -30.84
C VAL A 147 10.24 17.09 -29.56
N LYS A 148 9.09 17.39 -28.99
CA LYS A 148 8.58 16.68 -27.81
C LYS A 148 7.06 16.48 -27.92
N PRO A 149 6.47 15.44 -27.28
CA PRO A 149 5.00 15.28 -27.20
C PRO A 149 4.34 16.44 -26.47
N VAL A 150 3.13 16.81 -26.93
CA VAL A 150 2.27 17.80 -26.27
C VAL A 150 1.91 17.31 -24.87
N HIS A 151 1.49 16.03 -24.80
CA HIS A 151 1.19 15.32 -23.56
C HIS A 151 2.31 14.35 -23.24
N GLY A 152 2.88 14.39 -22.04
CA GLY A 152 3.96 13.48 -21.65
C GLY A 152 4.77 13.99 -20.47
N VAL A 153 5.34 13.06 -19.74
CA VAL A 153 6.15 13.29 -18.53
C VAL A 153 7.56 12.72 -18.70
N GLY A 154 8.53 13.26 -17.97
CA GLY A 154 9.87 12.68 -17.86
C GLY A 154 10.70 12.71 -19.14
N SER A 155 10.48 13.65 -20.06
CA SER A 155 11.21 13.79 -21.34
C SER A 155 11.08 12.57 -22.27
N ILE A 156 10.11 11.70 -22.05
CA ILE A 156 9.85 10.55 -22.93
C ILE A 156 9.42 11.07 -24.32
N GLY A 157 10.07 10.60 -25.37
CA GLY A 157 9.80 11.01 -26.76
C GLY A 157 10.41 12.35 -27.18
N ALA A 158 11.03 13.10 -26.27
CA ALA A 158 11.74 14.33 -26.60
C ALA A 158 13.08 14.04 -27.30
N ARG A 159 13.31 14.67 -28.48
CA ARG A 159 14.51 14.42 -29.29
C ARG A 159 14.79 15.56 -30.25
N LYS A 160 16.06 15.64 -30.69
CA LYS A 160 16.49 16.50 -31.77
C LYS A 160 16.23 15.82 -33.12
N MET A 161 15.57 16.52 -34.05
CA MET A 161 15.26 16.04 -35.39
C MET A 161 15.53 17.12 -36.43
N SER A 162 15.95 16.74 -37.65
CA SER A 162 15.98 17.66 -38.80
C SER A 162 14.57 17.94 -39.32
N GLY A 163 14.39 19.03 -40.02
CA GLY A 163 13.10 19.35 -40.63
C GLY A 163 12.61 18.27 -41.60
N ALA A 164 13.53 17.67 -42.38
CA ALA A 164 13.24 16.57 -43.29
C ALA A 164 12.72 15.33 -42.52
N GLU A 165 13.35 14.97 -41.39
CA GLU A 165 12.89 13.86 -40.55
C GLU A 165 11.49 14.13 -39.97
N ILE A 166 11.22 15.37 -39.50
CA ILE A 166 9.92 15.76 -38.98
C ILE A 166 8.84 15.64 -40.06
N ARG A 167 9.10 16.13 -41.27
CA ARG A 167 8.16 16.02 -42.41
C ARG A 167 7.88 14.58 -42.82
N SER A 168 8.81 13.65 -42.57
CA SER A 168 8.65 12.22 -42.88
C SER A 168 7.76 11.47 -41.88
N LEU A 169 7.40 12.10 -40.74
CA LEU A 169 6.50 11.50 -39.75
C LEU A 169 5.08 11.41 -40.30
N THR A 170 4.42 10.29 -40.07
CA THR A 170 3.05 10.02 -40.51
C THR A 170 2.02 10.85 -39.74
N ASP A 171 2.33 11.20 -38.46
CA ASP A 171 1.49 12.04 -37.61
C ASP A 171 2.38 12.93 -36.75
N THR A 172 2.06 14.22 -36.74
CA THR A 172 2.72 15.25 -35.95
C THR A 172 1.75 16.01 -35.04
N SER A 173 0.49 15.58 -34.97
CA SER A 173 -0.58 16.29 -34.24
C SER A 173 -0.34 16.39 -32.73
N ASP A 174 0.33 15.39 -32.14
CA ASP A 174 0.71 15.38 -30.73
C ASP A 174 2.17 15.81 -30.49
N LEU A 175 2.75 16.60 -31.38
CA LEU A 175 4.15 17.04 -31.28
C LEU A 175 4.26 18.57 -31.21
N ILE A 176 5.15 19.04 -30.34
CA ILE A 176 5.62 20.44 -30.32
C ILE A 176 6.98 20.46 -30.98
N ILE A 177 7.14 21.32 -31.99
CA ILE A 177 8.40 21.58 -32.70
C ILE A 177 8.97 22.89 -32.19
N GLN A 178 10.12 22.86 -31.53
CA GLN A 178 10.71 24.04 -30.88
C GLN A 178 12.11 24.33 -31.41
N GLU A 179 12.61 25.53 -31.19
CA GLU A 179 14.00 25.89 -31.40
C GLU A 179 14.95 25.05 -30.58
N ILE A 180 16.18 24.88 -31.05
CA ILE A 180 17.25 24.24 -30.27
C ILE A 180 17.78 25.26 -29.26
N LEU A 181 17.83 24.84 -27.99
CA LEU A 181 18.36 25.63 -26.89
C LEU A 181 19.75 25.17 -26.49
N SER A 182 20.49 26.02 -25.80
CA SER A 182 21.83 25.75 -25.33
C SER A 182 21.87 25.26 -23.90
N GLU A 183 22.64 24.19 -23.65
CA GLU A 183 22.97 23.77 -22.29
C GLU A 183 23.82 24.83 -21.56
N PRO A 184 23.82 24.85 -20.23
CA PRO A 184 23.14 23.91 -19.33
C PRO A 184 21.66 24.25 -19.11
N GLU A 185 20.91 23.24 -18.65
CA GLU A 185 19.54 23.42 -18.15
C GLU A 185 19.57 23.85 -16.68
N PHE A 186 18.70 24.77 -16.33
CA PHE A 186 18.52 25.29 -14.97
C PHE A 186 17.13 24.90 -14.44
N THR A 187 17.06 24.42 -13.22
CA THR A 187 15.79 24.24 -12.49
C THR A 187 15.70 25.28 -11.40
N LEU A 188 14.70 26.13 -11.42
CA LEU A 188 14.34 27.05 -10.36
C LEU A 188 13.27 26.37 -9.49
N GLU A 189 13.63 25.97 -8.28
CA GLU A 189 12.70 25.44 -7.28
C GLU A 189 12.15 26.61 -6.49
N CYS A 190 10.82 26.64 -6.33
CA CYS A 190 10.10 27.78 -5.78
C CYS A 190 9.15 27.37 -4.66
N PHE A 191 9.10 28.19 -3.62
CA PHE A 191 8.12 28.12 -2.57
C PHE A 191 7.29 29.41 -2.57
N ASN A 192 5.97 29.25 -2.73
CA ASN A 192 5.02 30.36 -2.74
C ASN A 192 4.34 30.43 -1.37
N TYR A 193 4.55 31.53 -0.66
CA TYR A 193 3.82 31.82 0.56
C TYR A 193 3.08 33.14 0.43
N ASN A 194 1.76 33.10 0.35
CA ASN A 194 0.89 34.26 0.19
C ASN A 194 1.29 35.20 -0.96
N GLY A 195 1.72 34.64 -2.10
CA GLY A 195 2.15 35.38 -3.28
C GLY A 195 3.61 35.84 -3.25
N LYS A 196 4.31 35.68 -2.13
CA LYS A 196 5.75 35.94 -2.04
C LYS A 196 6.54 34.70 -2.40
N ILE A 197 7.47 34.85 -3.33
CA ILE A 197 8.28 33.75 -3.86
C ILE A 197 9.64 33.72 -3.18
N TYR A 198 9.98 32.53 -2.68
CA TYR A 198 11.31 32.11 -2.28
C TYR A 198 11.82 31.12 -3.29
N SER A 199 13.10 31.16 -3.67
CA SER A 199 13.61 30.25 -4.70
C SER A 199 15.07 29.90 -4.53
N VAL A 200 15.43 28.73 -5.08
CA VAL A 200 16.82 28.29 -5.28
C VAL A 200 16.97 27.79 -6.71
N CYS A 201 18.12 28.03 -7.32
CA CYS A 201 18.41 27.62 -8.69
C CYS A 201 19.41 26.45 -8.68
N ARG A 202 19.14 25.43 -9.49
CA ARG A 202 20.06 24.34 -9.78
C ARG A 202 20.45 24.34 -11.25
N GLU A 203 21.74 24.43 -11.53
CA GLU A 203 22.29 24.11 -12.84
C GLU A 203 22.54 22.60 -12.94
N ARG A 204 22.02 21.95 -13.98
CA ARG A 204 22.18 20.52 -14.23
C ARG A 204 23.50 20.27 -14.93
N ILE A 205 24.54 19.84 -14.19
CA ILE A 205 25.88 19.56 -14.73
C ILE A 205 25.90 18.16 -15.37
N ALA A 206 25.24 17.18 -14.76
CA ALA A 206 25.14 15.84 -15.32
C ALA A 206 23.80 15.20 -14.97
N SER A 207 23.27 14.43 -15.92
CA SER A 207 22.02 13.69 -15.77
C SER A 207 22.19 12.26 -16.26
N LYS A 208 21.42 11.32 -15.67
CA LYS A 208 21.34 9.92 -16.10
C LYS A 208 19.86 9.54 -16.19
N SER A 209 19.40 9.10 -17.35
CA SER A 209 18.00 8.74 -17.60
C SER A 209 17.01 9.84 -17.17
N GLY A 210 17.30 11.11 -17.50
CA GLY A 210 16.47 12.27 -17.16
C GLY A 210 16.61 12.76 -15.72
N VAL A 211 17.31 12.04 -14.83
CA VAL A 211 17.52 12.40 -13.42
C VAL A 211 18.85 13.13 -13.25
N CYS A 212 18.82 14.33 -12.66
CA CYS A 212 20.03 15.09 -12.35
C CYS A 212 20.86 14.36 -11.28
N THR A 213 22.15 14.13 -11.57
CA THR A 213 23.09 13.43 -10.69
C THR A 213 24.18 14.33 -10.12
N LYS A 214 24.53 15.42 -10.84
CA LYS A 214 25.49 16.44 -10.37
C LYS A 214 24.93 17.82 -10.69
N THR A 215 24.99 18.72 -9.74
CA THR A 215 24.42 20.06 -9.87
C THR A 215 25.27 21.09 -9.14
N ARG A 216 25.18 22.32 -9.62
CA ARG A 216 25.56 23.53 -8.90
C ARG A 216 24.29 24.19 -8.39
N VAL A 217 24.22 24.44 -7.10
CA VAL A 217 23.09 25.08 -6.42
C VAL A 217 23.46 26.50 -6.05
N PHE A 218 22.64 27.47 -6.37
CA PHE A 218 22.89 28.89 -6.13
C PHE A 218 21.59 29.72 -6.19
N GLN A 219 21.64 30.98 -5.82
CA GLN A 219 20.50 31.89 -6.01
C GLN A 219 20.58 32.62 -7.34
N ASN A 220 19.45 32.71 -8.05
CA ASN A 220 19.35 33.46 -9.32
C ASN A 220 18.15 34.38 -9.33
N ILE A 221 18.42 35.65 -8.97
CA ILE A 221 17.39 36.66 -8.84
C ILE A 221 16.71 37.00 -10.20
N ASN A 222 17.39 36.79 -11.31
CA ASN A 222 16.80 37.05 -12.63
C ASN A 222 15.75 36.00 -13.00
N LEU A 223 15.99 34.74 -12.63
CA LEU A 223 15.02 33.67 -12.84
C LEU A 223 13.87 33.77 -11.80
N GLN A 224 14.17 34.17 -10.56
CA GLN A 224 13.14 34.37 -9.53
C GLN A 224 12.08 35.38 -9.98
N LYS A 225 12.44 36.46 -10.69
CA LYS A 225 11.48 37.45 -11.22
C LYS A 225 10.42 36.82 -12.13
N TYR A 226 10.76 35.77 -12.89
CA TYR A 226 9.78 35.03 -13.68
C TYR A 226 8.79 34.25 -12.80
N ALA A 227 9.27 33.65 -11.73
CA ALA A 227 8.40 32.94 -10.78
C ALA A 227 7.48 33.94 -10.01
N GLU A 228 7.98 35.09 -9.64
CA GLU A 228 7.19 36.19 -9.04
C GLU A 228 6.10 36.69 -10.01
N LYS A 229 6.44 36.81 -11.30
CA LYS A 229 5.50 37.21 -12.34
C LYS A 229 4.41 36.17 -12.55
N LEU A 230 4.76 34.87 -12.54
CA LEU A 230 3.80 33.78 -12.59
C LEU A 230 2.84 33.83 -11.39
N ALA A 231 3.38 33.95 -10.17
CA ALA A 231 2.59 34.01 -8.94
C ALA A 231 1.66 35.20 -8.84
N SER A 232 2.06 36.35 -9.44
CA SER A 232 1.20 37.54 -9.50
C SER A 232 0.07 37.44 -10.53
N SER A 233 0.20 36.53 -11.50
CA SER A 233 -0.75 36.38 -12.59
C SER A 233 -1.83 35.33 -12.29
N VAL A 234 -1.49 34.26 -11.52
CA VAL A 234 -2.39 33.16 -11.16
C VAL A 234 -2.10 32.63 -9.77
N ASN A 235 -3.11 32.02 -9.15
CA ASN A 235 -2.94 31.34 -7.87
C ASN A 235 -2.26 29.99 -8.11
N ILE A 236 -0.97 29.91 -7.78
CA ILE A 236 -0.14 28.73 -7.92
C ILE A 236 0.03 28.02 -6.58
N PRO A 237 0.33 26.68 -6.55
CA PRO A 237 0.52 25.93 -5.32
C PRO A 237 1.72 26.43 -4.50
N TYR A 238 1.83 25.93 -3.26
CA TYR A 238 2.94 26.26 -2.37
C TYR A 238 4.30 25.91 -2.95
N ILE A 239 4.40 24.77 -3.65
CA ILE A 239 5.64 24.26 -4.23
C ILE A 239 5.46 24.09 -5.73
N PHE A 240 6.39 24.65 -6.48
CA PHE A 240 6.47 24.46 -7.93
C PHE A 240 7.92 24.62 -8.40
N ASN A 241 8.19 24.23 -9.63
CA ASN A 241 9.48 24.48 -10.24
C ASN A 241 9.35 24.87 -11.71
N MET A 242 10.29 25.69 -12.16
CA MET A 242 10.40 26.14 -13.55
C MET A 242 11.76 25.70 -14.10
N GLN A 243 11.78 25.19 -15.32
CA GLN A 243 13.03 24.81 -15.99
C GLN A 243 13.37 25.84 -17.05
N PHE A 244 14.66 26.15 -17.18
CA PHE A 244 15.14 27.18 -18.10
C PHE A 244 16.36 26.67 -18.86
N MET A 245 16.45 27.07 -20.11
CA MET A 245 17.66 26.99 -20.93
C MET A 245 17.91 28.33 -21.60
N LYS A 246 19.05 28.50 -22.27
CA LYS A 246 19.32 29.71 -23.03
C LYS A 246 18.99 29.49 -24.51
N ASN A 247 18.32 30.47 -25.09
CA ASN A 247 18.11 30.52 -26.52
C ASN A 247 19.40 30.98 -27.27
N PRO A 248 19.43 30.98 -28.60
CA PRO A 248 20.59 31.40 -29.38
C PRO A 248 21.09 32.84 -29.08
N GLU A 249 20.19 33.70 -28.60
CA GLU A 249 20.52 35.08 -28.18
C GLU A 249 21.04 35.18 -26.72
N GLY A 250 21.20 34.05 -26.05
CA GLY A 250 21.72 33.96 -24.69
C GLY A 250 20.70 34.31 -23.60
N LYS A 251 19.42 34.48 -23.95
CA LYS A 251 18.34 34.80 -23.00
C LYS A 251 17.78 33.52 -22.40
N TYR A 252 17.44 33.56 -21.11
CA TYR A 252 16.71 32.43 -20.47
C TYR A 252 15.30 32.34 -21.02
N VAL A 253 14.89 31.15 -21.39
CA VAL A 253 13.52 30.80 -21.79
C VAL A 253 13.03 29.63 -20.93
N CYS A 254 11.79 29.67 -20.53
CA CYS A 254 11.16 28.66 -19.71
C CYS A 254 10.79 27.45 -20.58
N THR A 255 11.46 26.34 -20.39
CA THR A 255 11.28 25.10 -21.17
C THR A 255 10.19 24.20 -20.59
N ASP A 256 9.97 24.28 -19.29
CA ASP A 256 8.97 23.47 -18.58
C ASP A 256 8.54 24.15 -17.27
N LEU A 257 7.27 23.94 -16.90
CA LEU A 257 6.67 24.37 -15.64
C LEU A 257 6.11 23.11 -14.96
N ASN A 258 6.46 22.89 -13.70
CA ASN A 258 5.97 21.76 -12.91
C ASN A 258 5.40 22.29 -11.60
N LEU A 259 4.10 22.13 -11.39
CA LEU A 259 3.39 22.65 -10.22
C LEU A 259 3.44 21.67 -9.04
N ARG A 260 4.63 21.16 -8.74
CA ARG A 260 4.97 20.21 -7.67
C ARG A 260 6.46 20.28 -7.34
N SER A 261 6.88 19.56 -6.29
CA SER A 261 8.29 19.40 -5.98
C SER A 261 9.08 18.83 -7.16
N ALA A 262 10.28 19.33 -7.36
CA ALA A 262 11.18 18.87 -8.41
C ALA A 262 11.72 17.45 -8.09
N GLY A 263 11.89 16.61 -9.10
CA GLY A 263 12.53 15.29 -8.92
C GLY A 263 13.97 15.35 -8.39
N GLY A 264 14.60 16.52 -8.47
CA GLY A 264 15.94 16.81 -7.92
C GLY A 264 15.94 17.54 -6.56
N MET A 265 14.81 17.72 -5.91
CA MET A 265 14.66 18.49 -4.66
C MET A 265 15.63 18.06 -3.55
N ALA A 266 15.97 16.77 -3.48
CA ALA A 266 16.95 16.26 -2.53
C ALA A 266 18.34 16.89 -2.66
N LEU A 267 18.73 17.33 -3.87
CA LEU A 267 20.00 18.04 -4.12
C LEU A 267 19.95 19.46 -3.56
N SER A 268 18.82 20.14 -3.71
CA SER A 268 18.60 21.47 -3.13
C SER A 268 18.49 21.40 -1.61
N TYR A 269 17.84 20.35 -1.08
CA TYR A 269 17.78 20.09 0.35
C TYR A 269 19.17 19.88 0.95
N ALA A 270 20.03 19.12 0.30
CA ALA A 270 21.42 18.90 0.74
C ALA A 270 22.23 20.23 0.76
N ALA A 271 21.89 21.19 -0.12
CA ALA A 271 22.48 22.52 -0.11
C ALA A 271 21.86 23.49 0.91
N GLY A 272 20.86 23.06 1.68
CA GLY A 272 20.20 23.84 2.73
C GLY A 272 18.84 24.45 2.38
N TRP A 273 18.30 24.19 1.19
CA TRP A 273 16.97 24.60 0.76
C TRP A 273 15.93 23.55 1.17
N ASP A 274 14.96 23.94 2.00
CA ASP A 274 14.02 22.97 2.60
C ASP A 274 12.55 23.42 2.45
N GLU A 275 12.00 23.19 1.27
CA GLU A 275 10.61 23.48 0.94
C GLU A 275 9.62 22.56 1.69
N ILE A 276 10.06 21.34 2.07
CA ILE A 276 9.20 20.38 2.74
C ILE A 276 8.95 20.77 4.20
N SER A 277 9.98 21.26 4.90
CA SER A 277 9.77 21.79 6.24
C SER A 277 8.88 23.03 6.23
N ALA A 278 8.97 23.87 5.20
CA ALA A 278 8.06 25.01 5.04
C ALA A 278 6.60 24.54 4.83
N LEU A 279 6.39 23.55 3.96
CA LEU A 279 5.07 22.96 3.72
C LEU A 279 4.51 22.27 4.98
N ALA A 280 5.33 21.53 5.69
CA ALA A 280 4.95 20.88 6.96
C ALA A 280 4.49 21.93 8.00
N ASN A 281 5.19 23.06 8.10
CA ASN A 281 4.82 24.15 9.00
C ASN A 281 3.49 24.81 8.60
N ILE A 282 3.15 24.87 7.30
CA ILE A 282 1.80 25.30 6.86
C ILE A 282 0.76 24.28 7.33
N MET A 283 0.99 22.99 7.12
CA MET A 283 0.06 21.95 7.55
C MET A 283 -0.18 21.98 9.07
N LEU A 284 0.87 22.32 9.84
CA LEU A 284 0.84 22.47 11.30
C LEU A 284 0.33 23.84 11.77
N GLU A 285 -0.11 24.71 10.85
CA GLU A 285 -0.67 26.03 11.13
C GLU A 285 0.28 26.93 11.94
N LYS A 286 1.60 26.83 11.68
CA LYS A 286 2.63 27.67 12.32
C LYS A 286 2.59 29.10 11.79
N ASP A 287 3.16 30.02 12.57
CA ASP A 287 3.29 31.44 12.16
C ASP A 287 4.19 31.60 10.92
N GLU A 288 4.04 32.75 10.23
CA GLU A 288 4.76 33.06 8.99
C GLU A 288 6.28 32.92 9.13
N ASN A 289 6.87 33.42 10.21
CA ASN A 289 8.34 33.37 10.39
C ASN A 289 8.82 31.92 10.46
N THR A 290 8.07 31.06 11.16
CA THR A 290 8.37 29.63 11.26
C THR A 290 8.23 28.94 9.90
N VAL A 291 7.14 29.25 9.13
CA VAL A 291 6.92 28.68 7.80
C VAL A 291 8.06 29.01 6.86
N ILE A 292 8.44 30.28 6.73
CA ILE A 292 9.44 30.69 5.73
C ILE A 292 10.89 30.46 6.16
N GLN A 293 11.16 30.18 7.42
CA GLN A 293 12.51 30.08 7.98
C GLN A 293 13.43 29.12 7.20
N SER A 294 12.87 28.04 6.66
CA SER A 294 13.63 27.00 5.95
C SER A 294 13.92 27.36 4.48
N VAL A 295 13.14 28.29 3.90
CA VAL A 295 13.23 28.74 2.49
C VAL A 295 13.70 30.18 2.35
N ASN A 296 13.60 31.02 3.40
CA ASN A 296 14.09 32.39 3.41
C ASN A 296 15.56 32.42 3.89
N LYS A 297 16.41 31.68 3.21
CA LYS A 297 17.84 31.58 3.52
C LYS A 297 18.67 31.96 2.31
N ARG A 298 19.80 32.61 2.55
CA ARG A 298 20.83 32.76 1.53
C ARG A 298 21.49 31.41 1.33
N ILE A 299 21.45 30.89 0.12
CA ILE A 299 22.17 29.70 -0.30
C ILE A 299 23.42 30.16 -1.04
N ASP A 300 24.59 29.93 -0.44
CA ASP A 300 25.86 30.17 -1.13
C ASP A 300 26.06 29.12 -2.22
N GLU A 301 26.82 29.47 -3.24
CA GLU A 301 27.09 28.55 -4.35
C GLU A 301 27.77 27.28 -3.87
N GLN A 302 27.19 26.13 -4.21
CA GLN A 302 27.68 24.81 -3.81
C GLN A 302 27.50 23.79 -4.93
N TYR A 303 28.35 22.77 -4.94
CA TYR A 303 28.22 21.63 -5.82
C TYR A 303 27.69 20.43 -5.04
N VAL A 304 26.65 19.81 -5.56
CA VAL A 304 26.02 18.65 -4.94
C VAL A 304 26.03 17.48 -5.92
N CYS A 305 26.49 16.35 -5.45
CA CYS A 305 26.49 15.10 -6.21
C CYS A 305 25.56 14.08 -5.54
N ARG A 306 24.73 13.43 -6.32
CA ARG A 306 23.89 12.32 -5.86
C ARG A 306 24.70 11.06 -5.73
N HIS A 307 24.53 10.34 -4.65
CA HIS A 307 24.95 8.96 -4.51
C HIS A 307 23.72 8.08 -4.24
N TYR A 308 23.84 6.80 -4.48
CA TYR A 308 22.79 5.84 -4.18
C TYR A 308 22.87 5.43 -2.72
N GLU A 309 21.71 5.28 -2.10
CA GLU A 309 21.55 4.75 -0.75
C GLU A 309 20.52 3.63 -0.86
N GLU A 310 20.82 2.46 -0.31
CA GLU A 310 19.95 1.30 -0.35
C GLU A 310 18.96 1.34 0.80
N SER A 311 17.68 1.12 0.47
CA SER A 311 16.62 0.93 1.46
C SER A 311 16.33 -0.57 1.58
N VAL A 312 16.31 -1.07 2.81
CA VAL A 312 16.03 -2.48 3.09
C VAL A 312 14.68 -2.61 3.76
N THR A 313 13.71 -3.10 3.02
CA THR A 313 12.39 -3.42 3.56
C THR A 313 12.24 -4.94 3.59
N LYS A 314 11.98 -5.49 4.76
CA LYS A 314 11.62 -6.91 4.86
C LYS A 314 10.24 -7.11 4.25
N SER A 315 10.10 -8.16 3.44
CA SER A 315 8.78 -8.61 2.99
C SER A 315 7.95 -8.96 4.22
N VAL A 316 6.94 -8.16 4.52
CA VAL A 316 5.99 -8.48 5.58
C VAL A 316 4.95 -9.39 4.96
N LYS A 317 5.19 -10.70 5.10
CA LYS A 317 4.15 -11.69 4.83
C LYS A 317 3.19 -11.73 6.02
N ASN A 318 1.89 -11.83 5.76
CA ASN A 318 0.97 -12.13 6.86
C ASN A 318 1.30 -13.52 7.41
N ARG A 319 1.16 -13.67 8.69
CA ARG A 319 1.35 -14.92 9.43
C ARG A 319 -0.03 -15.48 9.76
N ILE A 320 -0.39 -16.54 9.04
CA ILE A 320 -1.72 -17.13 9.11
C ILE A 320 -1.60 -18.48 9.79
N ALA A 321 -2.20 -18.61 10.96
CA ALA A 321 -2.30 -19.89 11.67
C ALA A 321 -3.62 -20.59 11.35
N PHE A 322 -3.58 -21.92 11.31
CA PHE A 322 -4.73 -22.79 11.09
C PHE A 322 -4.85 -23.81 12.20
N ASP A 323 -6.06 -24.11 12.62
CA ASP A 323 -6.34 -25.39 13.29
C ASP A 323 -6.41 -26.52 12.25
N LEU A 324 -6.45 -27.77 12.72
CA LEU A 324 -6.44 -28.96 11.86
C LEU A 324 -7.82 -29.59 11.77
N ASP A 325 -8.34 -30.10 12.92
CA ASP A 325 -9.58 -30.86 12.97
C ASP A 325 -10.82 -29.99 12.79
N GLY A 326 -11.64 -30.26 11.78
CA GLY A 326 -12.80 -29.43 11.46
C GLY A 326 -12.47 -28.16 10.65
N THR A 327 -11.19 -27.82 10.53
CA THR A 327 -10.69 -26.67 9.76
C THR A 327 -10.10 -27.09 8.43
N LEU A 328 -9.10 -27.95 8.44
CA LEU A 328 -8.46 -28.54 7.25
C LEU A 328 -8.90 -30.00 7.03
N LEU A 329 -9.23 -30.72 8.12
CA LEU A 329 -9.67 -32.11 8.09
C LEU A 329 -11.15 -32.21 8.45
N ASP A 330 -11.89 -32.95 7.63
CA ASP A 330 -13.19 -33.51 8.05
C ASP A 330 -12.97 -34.72 8.94
N SER A 331 -13.03 -34.51 10.24
CA SER A 331 -12.89 -35.54 11.27
C SER A 331 -14.25 -35.99 11.85
N ARG A 332 -15.37 -35.51 11.30
CA ARG A 332 -16.72 -35.81 11.81
C ARG A 332 -17.07 -37.29 11.75
N GLU A 333 -16.62 -38.01 10.72
CA GLU A 333 -16.87 -39.43 10.59
C GLU A 333 -16.11 -40.24 11.67
N ARG A 334 -14.85 -39.89 11.95
CA ARG A 334 -14.08 -40.44 13.05
C ARG A 334 -14.85 -40.33 14.38
N HIS A 335 -15.37 -39.14 14.68
CA HIS A 335 -16.11 -38.89 15.92
C HIS A 335 -17.34 -39.80 16.06
N LYS A 336 -18.07 -40.05 14.97
CA LYS A 336 -19.23 -40.93 14.95
C LYS A 336 -18.83 -42.41 15.12
N ILE A 337 -17.81 -42.85 14.40
CA ILE A 337 -17.36 -44.24 14.44
C ILE A 337 -16.87 -44.61 15.84
N VAL A 338 -16.00 -43.76 16.45
CA VAL A 338 -15.52 -44.00 17.82
C VAL A 338 -16.66 -44.06 18.80
N MET A 339 -17.63 -43.12 18.72
CA MET A 339 -18.81 -43.16 19.61
C MET A 339 -19.62 -44.44 19.44
N LYS A 340 -19.86 -44.86 18.20
CA LYS A 340 -20.57 -46.11 17.89
C LYS A 340 -19.87 -47.32 18.49
N ASP A 341 -18.53 -47.42 18.35
CA ASP A 341 -17.77 -48.53 18.86
C ASP A 341 -17.73 -48.61 20.39
N VAL A 342 -17.61 -47.42 21.04
CA VAL A 342 -17.70 -47.34 22.51
C VAL A 342 -19.09 -47.73 23.00
N LEU A 343 -20.15 -47.22 22.42
CA LEU A 343 -21.54 -47.58 22.78
C LEU A 343 -21.79 -49.07 22.62
N LYS A 344 -21.29 -49.69 21.56
CA LYS A 344 -21.39 -51.13 21.33
C LYS A 344 -20.72 -51.96 22.44
N LYS A 345 -19.55 -51.53 22.94
CA LYS A 345 -18.87 -52.19 24.08
C LYS A 345 -19.70 -52.13 25.37
N HIS A 346 -20.47 -51.05 25.54
CA HIS A 346 -21.37 -50.91 26.66
C HIS A 346 -22.78 -51.49 26.43
N ASN A 347 -22.99 -52.25 25.34
CA ASN A 347 -24.26 -52.84 24.89
C ASN A 347 -25.38 -51.78 24.74
N ILE A 348 -25.03 -50.56 24.31
CA ILE A 348 -25.94 -49.48 24.07
C ILE A 348 -26.11 -49.29 22.57
N SER A 349 -27.35 -49.15 22.10
CA SER A 349 -27.68 -48.90 20.71
C SER A 349 -28.31 -47.51 20.59
N LEU A 350 -27.54 -46.53 20.06
CA LEU A 350 -28.02 -45.19 19.76
C LEU A 350 -27.66 -44.82 18.32
N ASP A 351 -28.49 -43.95 17.72
CA ASP A 351 -28.20 -43.40 16.41
C ASP A 351 -27.18 -42.25 16.52
N VAL A 352 -25.93 -42.57 16.16
CA VAL A 352 -24.83 -41.57 16.22
C VAL A 352 -24.89 -40.52 15.11
N SER A 353 -25.82 -40.61 14.17
CA SER A 353 -25.96 -39.62 13.09
C SER A 353 -26.20 -38.19 13.61
N THR A 354 -26.91 -38.05 14.72
CA THR A 354 -27.24 -36.79 15.36
C THR A 354 -26.11 -36.16 16.18
N LEU A 355 -25.03 -36.90 16.48
CA LEU A 355 -23.91 -36.44 17.29
C LEU A 355 -23.25 -35.19 16.74
N VAL A 356 -23.01 -35.17 15.41
CA VAL A 356 -22.37 -34.01 14.74
C VAL A 356 -23.27 -32.79 14.78
N THR A 357 -24.59 -32.95 14.59
CA THR A 357 -25.57 -31.88 14.69
C THR A 357 -25.55 -31.27 16.10
N PHE A 358 -25.48 -32.07 17.14
CA PHE A 358 -25.34 -31.59 18.52
C PHE A 358 -24.06 -30.77 18.71
N LYS A 359 -22.94 -31.27 18.20
CA LYS A 359 -21.66 -30.55 18.25
C LYS A 359 -21.70 -29.23 17.48
N SER A 360 -22.44 -29.18 16.39
CA SER A 360 -22.54 -27.95 15.58
C SER A 360 -23.26 -26.80 16.28
N GLU A 361 -23.99 -27.10 17.37
CA GLU A 361 -24.64 -26.14 18.25
C GLU A 361 -23.79 -25.78 19.49
N GLY A 362 -22.55 -26.27 19.60
CA GLY A 362 -21.65 -26.04 20.74
C GLY A 362 -21.83 -27.01 21.91
N ARG A 363 -22.57 -28.10 21.71
CA ARG A 363 -22.82 -29.12 22.74
C ARG A 363 -21.73 -30.20 22.76
N THR A 364 -21.54 -30.79 23.94
CA THR A 364 -20.52 -31.84 24.16
C THR A 364 -21.04 -33.23 23.90
N ASN A 365 -20.12 -34.25 23.89
CA ASN A 365 -20.52 -35.63 23.86
C ASN A 365 -21.40 -36.02 25.06
N ILE A 366 -21.12 -35.47 26.25
CA ILE A 366 -21.88 -35.73 27.46
C ILE A 366 -23.30 -35.17 27.28
N ASP A 367 -23.46 -33.97 26.78
CA ASP A 367 -24.79 -33.40 26.54
C ASP A 367 -25.62 -34.24 25.56
N TRP A 368 -24.94 -34.79 24.52
CA TRP A 368 -25.59 -35.69 23.55
C TRP A 368 -26.03 -36.99 24.22
N LEU A 369 -25.18 -37.63 25.05
CA LEU A 369 -25.50 -38.86 25.76
C LEU A 369 -26.66 -38.67 26.75
N LEU A 370 -26.63 -37.58 27.54
CA LEU A 370 -27.71 -37.19 28.43
C LEU A 370 -29.05 -36.98 27.71
N SER A 371 -29.00 -36.33 26.54
CA SER A 371 -30.20 -36.11 25.71
C SER A 371 -30.79 -37.40 25.12
N ASN A 372 -30.01 -38.48 25.09
CA ASN A 372 -30.45 -39.82 24.73
C ASN A 372 -30.77 -40.68 25.94
N ASN A 373 -31.10 -40.06 27.06
CA ASN A 373 -31.56 -40.69 28.30
C ASN A 373 -30.54 -41.56 29.02
N LEU A 374 -29.25 -41.36 28.85
CA LEU A 374 -28.22 -41.95 29.68
C LEU A 374 -28.06 -41.12 30.96
N ASP A 375 -27.78 -41.79 32.09
CA ASP A 375 -27.42 -41.07 33.32
C ASP A 375 -26.04 -40.42 33.23
N GLU A 376 -25.75 -39.53 34.15
CA GLU A 376 -24.53 -38.71 34.14
C GLU A 376 -23.26 -39.55 34.35
N GLU A 377 -23.31 -40.58 35.24
CA GLU A 377 -22.16 -41.45 35.52
C GLU A 377 -21.78 -42.26 34.30
N LYS A 378 -22.74 -42.87 33.63
CA LYS A 378 -22.56 -43.66 32.43
C LYS A 378 -22.10 -42.78 31.26
N SER A 379 -22.65 -41.59 31.13
CA SER A 379 -22.25 -40.62 30.12
C SER A 379 -20.78 -40.19 30.27
N ARG A 380 -20.32 -39.98 31.50
CA ARG A 380 -18.90 -39.67 31.79
C ARG A 380 -17.98 -40.85 31.52
N GLU A 381 -18.39 -42.07 31.87
CA GLU A 381 -17.64 -43.31 31.59
C GLU A 381 -17.43 -43.49 30.06
N ILE A 382 -18.51 -43.39 29.29
CA ILE A 382 -18.48 -43.50 27.82
C ILE A 382 -17.60 -42.41 27.21
N ASN A 383 -17.75 -41.17 27.66
CA ASN A 383 -16.94 -40.08 27.14
C ASN A 383 -15.45 -40.23 27.47
N LYS A 384 -15.10 -40.75 28.64
CA LYS A 384 -13.70 -41.04 29.00
C LYS A 384 -13.10 -42.12 28.08
N GLU A 385 -13.84 -43.18 27.79
CA GLU A 385 -13.39 -44.21 26.84
C GLU A 385 -13.27 -43.63 25.42
N TRP A 386 -14.25 -42.84 24.99
CA TRP A 386 -14.20 -42.16 23.71
C TRP A 386 -12.95 -41.25 23.58
N ILE A 387 -12.60 -40.48 24.59
CA ILE A 387 -11.38 -39.64 24.62
C ILE A 387 -10.12 -40.52 24.49
N SER A 388 -10.09 -41.68 25.11
CA SER A 388 -8.92 -42.59 25.04
C SER A 388 -8.69 -43.19 23.65
N LEU A 389 -9.75 -43.32 22.84
CA LEU A 389 -9.73 -43.99 21.55
C LEU A 389 -9.68 -43.03 20.35
N ILE A 390 -10.17 -41.79 20.51
CA ILE A 390 -10.41 -40.86 19.38
C ILE A 390 -9.14 -40.55 18.56
N GLU A 391 -7.96 -40.68 19.17
CA GLU A 391 -6.66 -40.42 18.51
C GLU A 391 -5.88 -41.72 18.22
N HIS A 392 -6.53 -42.90 18.29
CA HIS A 392 -5.91 -44.15 17.86
C HIS A 392 -5.71 -44.17 16.34
N GLU A 393 -4.57 -44.68 15.87
CA GLU A 393 -4.17 -44.63 14.44
C GLU A 393 -5.26 -45.16 13.48
N ASP A 394 -5.98 -46.24 13.86
CA ASP A 394 -7.02 -46.80 12.99
C ASP A 394 -8.23 -45.90 12.80
N TYR A 395 -8.52 -45.02 13.79
CA TYR A 395 -9.57 -44.02 13.68
C TYR A 395 -9.08 -42.78 12.96
N LEU A 396 -7.83 -42.34 13.17
CA LEU A 396 -7.25 -41.22 12.46
C LEU A 396 -7.23 -41.40 10.94
N LYS A 397 -7.12 -42.63 10.44
CA LYS A 397 -7.22 -43.01 9.01
C LYS A 397 -8.59 -42.72 8.39
N LYS A 398 -9.60 -42.37 9.19
CA LYS A 398 -10.95 -42.02 8.71
C LYS A 398 -11.10 -40.53 8.37
N ASP A 399 -10.14 -39.74 8.79
CA ASP A 399 -10.14 -38.32 8.47
C ASP A 399 -9.74 -38.11 7.02
N VAL A 400 -10.37 -37.12 6.38
CA VAL A 400 -10.08 -36.69 5.02
C VAL A 400 -9.89 -35.19 4.96
N LEU A 401 -9.03 -34.73 4.07
CA LEU A 401 -8.94 -33.29 3.78
C LEU A 401 -10.24 -32.82 3.14
N TYR A 402 -10.69 -31.62 3.51
CA TYR A 402 -11.72 -30.97 2.70
C TYR A 402 -11.20 -30.75 1.27
N SER A 403 -12.06 -30.84 0.28
CA SER A 403 -11.69 -30.89 -1.14
C SER A 403 -10.96 -29.65 -1.65
N ASP A 404 -11.13 -28.50 -0.98
CA ASP A 404 -10.59 -27.21 -1.34
C ASP A 404 -9.28 -26.84 -0.58
N VAL A 405 -8.84 -27.64 0.36
CA VAL A 405 -7.71 -27.33 1.25
C VAL A 405 -6.38 -27.23 0.51
N LEU A 406 -6.05 -28.19 -0.34
CA LEU A 406 -4.74 -28.19 -1.01
C LEU A 406 -4.56 -26.99 -1.92
N GLU A 407 -5.58 -26.63 -2.70
CA GLU A 407 -5.56 -25.46 -3.58
C GLU A 407 -5.45 -24.16 -2.76
N ALA A 408 -6.23 -24.05 -1.68
CA ALA A 408 -6.20 -22.89 -0.79
C ALA A 408 -4.83 -22.70 -0.11
N LEU A 409 -4.23 -23.78 0.43
CA LEU A 409 -2.91 -23.72 1.05
C LEU A 409 -1.83 -23.37 0.03
N GLU A 410 -1.91 -23.89 -1.19
CA GLU A 410 -0.98 -23.56 -2.27
C GLU A 410 -1.05 -22.05 -2.61
N ILE A 411 -2.25 -21.50 -2.74
CA ILE A 411 -2.44 -20.07 -3.03
C ILE A 411 -1.93 -19.21 -1.87
N LEU A 412 -2.33 -19.53 -0.63
CA LEU A 412 -1.98 -18.74 0.55
C LEU A 412 -0.48 -18.74 0.85
N SER A 413 0.20 -19.89 0.70
CA SER A 413 1.63 -20.03 1.01
C SER A 413 2.55 -19.24 0.08
N LYS A 414 2.09 -18.81 -1.10
CA LYS A 414 2.88 -18.00 -2.03
C LYS A 414 3.20 -16.60 -1.45
N GLU A 415 2.24 -16.01 -0.73
CA GLU A 415 2.35 -14.63 -0.24
C GLU A 415 2.27 -14.50 1.29
N ASN A 416 2.07 -15.59 2.02
CA ASN A 416 1.94 -15.58 3.47
C ASN A 416 2.79 -16.69 4.09
N ASP A 417 3.18 -16.53 5.35
CA ASP A 417 3.77 -17.57 6.15
C ASP A 417 2.65 -18.32 6.89
N LEU A 418 2.50 -19.61 6.62
CA LEU A 418 1.43 -20.40 7.19
C LEU A 418 1.93 -21.22 8.38
N PHE A 419 1.11 -21.33 9.41
CA PHE A 419 1.38 -22.09 10.63
C PHE A 419 0.22 -23.04 10.92
N LEU A 420 0.54 -24.21 11.45
CA LEU A 420 -0.47 -25.18 11.88
C LEU A 420 -0.40 -25.32 13.40
N ILE A 421 -1.51 -25.08 14.09
CA ILE A 421 -1.59 -25.18 15.55
C ILE A 421 -2.80 -26.05 15.90
N THR A 422 -2.56 -27.30 16.27
CA THR A 422 -3.62 -28.25 16.58
C THR A 422 -3.52 -28.81 17.99
N ALA A 423 -4.65 -29.16 18.57
CA ALA A 423 -4.71 -29.76 19.90
C ALA A 423 -4.89 -31.28 19.81
N ARG A 424 -3.88 -32.02 20.28
CA ARG A 424 -3.89 -33.49 20.30
C ARG A 424 -3.19 -34.02 21.55
N SER A 425 -3.71 -35.10 22.11
CA SER A 425 -3.09 -35.80 23.25
C SER A 425 -1.87 -36.60 22.82
N ASN A 426 -1.84 -37.07 21.57
CA ASN A 426 -0.71 -37.82 21.00
C ASN A 426 -0.04 -37.02 19.88
N LYS A 427 1.04 -36.33 20.23
CA LYS A 427 1.82 -35.49 19.29
C LYS A 427 2.42 -36.30 18.15
N GLU A 428 2.90 -37.53 18.43
CA GLU A 428 3.53 -38.37 17.40
C GLU A 428 2.52 -38.81 16.34
N ASN A 429 1.34 -39.26 16.76
CA ASN A 429 0.27 -39.64 15.83
C ASN A 429 -0.24 -38.46 15.01
N ALA A 430 -0.34 -37.29 15.63
CA ALA A 430 -0.70 -36.04 14.91
C ALA A 430 0.30 -35.71 13.81
N LEU A 431 1.60 -35.72 14.10
CA LEU A 431 2.64 -35.45 13.12
C LEU A 431 2.70 -36.52 12.01
N LYS A 432 2.52 -37.83 12.34
CA LYS A 432 2.41 -38.87 11.33
C LYS A 432 1.23 -38.62 10.38
N GLN A 433 0.08 -38.26 10.92
CA GLN A 433 -1.11 -37.94 10.10
C GLN A 433 -0.85 -36.76 9.19
N ILE A 434 -0.32 -35.62 9.70
CA ILE A 434 0.00 -34.42 8.92
C ILE A 434 0.96 -34.76 7.77
N ASN A 435 1.99 -35.56 8.04
CA ASN A 435 2.94 -36.01 7.03
C ASN A 435 2.29 -36.91 5.96
N SER A 436 1.39 -37.80 6.36
CA SER A 436 0.68 -38.69 5.43
C SER A 436 -0.27 -37.94 4.49
N LEU A 437 -0.78 -36.78 4.92
CA LEU A 437 -1.67 -35.92 4.14
C LEU A 437 -0.90 -34.98 3.22
N VAL A 438 0.43 -34.97 3.30
CA VAL A 438 1.33 -34.12 2.47
C VAL A 438 1.04 -32.59 2.58
N ILE A 439 0.40 -32.16 3.66
CA ILE A 439 0.11 -30.74 3.90
C ILE A 439 1.23 -30.03 4.63
N GLY A 440 2.12 -30.74 5.32
CA GLY A 440 3.21 -30.17 6.11
C GLY A 440 4.13 -29.23 5.32
N GLN A 441 4.26 -29.44 4.02
CA GLN A 441 5.10 -28.63 3.13
C GLN A 441 4.63 -27.16 2.97
N TYR A 442 3.36 -26.88 3.25
CA TYR A 442 2.82 -25.52 3.13
C TYR A 442 3.06 -24.66 4.39
N PHE A 443 3.44 -25.30 5.51
CA PHE A 443 3.56 -24.63 6.79
C PHE A 443 5.01 -24.31 7.14
N THR A 444 5.25 -23.06 7.52
CA THR A 444 6.54 -22.58 8.05
C THR A 444 6.81 -23.14 9.45
N GLY A 445 5.76 -23.44 10.21
CA GLY A 445 5.84 -24.06 11.53
C GLY A 445 4.60 -24.87 11.87
N ILE A 446 4.80 -25.96 12.64
CA ILE A 446 3.73 -26.85 13.08
C ILE A 446 3.86 -27.02 14.59
N SER A 447 2.78 -26.74 15.32
CA SER A 447 2.68 -26.93 16.76
C SER A 447 1.52 -27.85 17.12
N VAL A 448 1.81 -28.80 17.99
CA VAL A 448 0.80 -29.71 18.56
C VAL A 448 0.78 -29.45 20.07
N VAL A 449 -0.35 -28.94 20.56
CA VAL A 449 -0.58 -28.62 21.97
C VAL A 449 -1.42 -29.70 22.64
N ALA A 450 -1.35 -29.79 23.97
CA ALA A 450 -2.16 -30.76 24.73
C ALA A 450 -3.66 -30.40 24.70
N THR A 451 -4.51 -31.40 24.73
CA THR A 451 -5.97 -31.27 24.89
C THR A 451 -6.35 -31.12 26.36
N GLY A 452 -7.39 -30.35 26.67
CA GLY A 452 -7.90 -30.19 28.03
C GLY A 452 -8.46 -28.79 28.31
N SER A 453 -8.61 -28.45 29.57
CA SER A 453 -9.15 -27.14 30.01
C SER A 453 -8.27 -25.94 29.60
N GLU A 454 -6.99 -26.14 29.38
CA GLU A 454 -6.02 -25.09 29.06
C GLU A 454 -5.70 -25.02 27.55
N THR A 455 -6.40 -25.79 26.70
CA THR A 455 -6.12 -25.86 25.26
C THR A 455 -6.08 -24.48 24.60
N SER A 456 -7.03 -23.58 24.92
CA SER A 456 -7.05 -22.23 24.37
C SER A 456 -5.82 -21.40 24.77
N ALA A 457 -5.38 -21.51 26.03
CA ALA A 457 -4.18 -20.80 26.50
C ALA A 457 -2.91 -21.36 25.84
N LEU A 458 -2.82 -22.69 25.69
CA LEU A 458 -1.68 -23.33 25.02
C LEU A 458 -1.62 -22.97 23.52
N LYS A 459 -2.77 -22.92 22.82
CA LYS A 459 -2.84 -22.42 21.43
C LYS A 459 -2.44 -20.94 21.35
N ALA A 460 -2.85 -20.13 22.32
CA ALA A 460 -2.48 -18.70 22.34
C ALA A 460 -0.96 -18.50 22.46
N VAL A 461 -0.27 -19.27 23.29
CA VAL A 461 1.21 -19.22 23.39
C VAL A 461 1.88 -19.53 22.04
N GLU A 462 1.37 -20.50 21.28
CA GLU A 462 1.93 -20.81 19.96
C GLU A 462 1.58 -19.74 18.94
N LEU A 463 0.39 -19.11 19.01
CA LEU A 463 0.02 -17.95 18.19
C LEU A 463 0.95 -16.75 18.45
N GLU A 464 1.24 -16.43 19.71
CA GLU A 464 2.19 -15.39 20.09
C GLU A 464 3.61 -15.71 19.64
N LYS A 465 4.07 -16.94 19.82
CA LYS A 465 5.39 -17.40 19.37
C LYS A 465 5.59 -17.24 17.86
N TYR A 466 4.55 -17.50 17.07
CA TYR A 466 4.57 -17.30 15.62
C TYR A 466 4.24 -15.88 15.22
N ASP A 467 3.88 -15.00 16.16
CA ASP A 467 3.42 -13.62 15.92
C ASP A 467 2.32 -13.61 14.84
N ALA A 468 1.31 -14.46 15.05
CA ALA A 468 0.26 -14.71 14.07
C ALA A 468 -0.68 -13.50 13.94
N ASP A 469 -0.84 -13.00 12.72
CA ASP A 469 -1.81 -11.93 12.42
C ASP A 469 -3.25 -12.47 12.43
N PHE A 470 -3.41 -13.71 11.94
CA PHE A 470 -4.71 -14.35 11.74
C PHE A 470 -4.71 -15.78 12.25
N PHE A 471 -5.84 -16.19 12.85
CA PHE A 471 -6.07 -17.57 13.20
C PHE A 471 -7.39 -18.07 12.61
N ILE A 472 -7.34 -19.17 11.87
CA ILE A 472 -8.48 -19.81 11.22
C ILE A 472 -8.79 -21.10 11.96
N GLY A 473 -10.02 -21.27 12.43
CA GLY A 473 -10.45 -22.40 13.21
C GLY A 473 -11.96 -22.63 13.15
N ASP A 474 -12.42 -23.75 13.73
CA ASP A 474 -13.81 -24.15 13.70
C ASP A 474 -14.43 -24.33 15.09
N THR A 475 -13.70 -24.04 16.18
CA THR A 475 -14.17 -24.20 17.56
C THR A 475 -14.01 -22.97 18.44
N GLU A 476 -14.79 -22.92 19.56
CA GLU A 476 -14.68 -21.85 20.55
C GLU A 476 -13.31 -21.81 21.24
N SER A 477 -12.59 -22.95 21.23
CA SER A 477 -11.22 -23.02 21.75
C SER A 477 -10.27 -22.16 20.91
N ASP A 478 -10.45 -22.17 19.60
CA ASP A 478 -9.66 -21.40 18.65
C ASP A 478 -9.99 -19.90 18.76
N TYR A 479 -11.28 -19.57 18.83
CA TYR A 479 -11.73 -18.21 19.05
C TYR A 479 -11.16 -17.61 20.36
N LYS A 480 -11.22 -18.36 21.47
CA LYS A 480 -10.65 -17.91 22.76
C LYS A 480 -9.14 -17.76 22.68
N ALA A 481 -8.45 -18.68 21.98
CA ALA A 481 -7.01 -18.59 21.78
C ALA A 481 -6.63 -17.31 21.02
N SER A 482 -7.38 -16.97 19.98
CA SER A 482 -7.14 -15.75 19.20
C SER A 482 -7.34 -14.48 20.02
N LEU A 483 -8.34 -14.45 20.89
CA LEU A 483 -8.57 -13.32 21.80
C LEU A 483 -7.42 -13.14 22.81
N ILE A 484 -6.90 -14.23 23.37
CA ILE A 484 -5.75 -14.20 24.30
C ILE A 484 -4.51 -13.69 23.60
N ALA A 485 -4.23 -14.19 22.39
CA ALA A 485 -3.05 -13.82 21.60
C ALA A 485 -3.21 -12.47 20.85
N ASN A 486 -4.36 -11.82 20.97
CA ASN A 486 -4.68 -10.57 20.27
C ASN A 486 -4.46 -10.67 18.74
N CYS A 487 -4.78 -11.81 18.12
CA CYS A 487 -4.80 -12.00 16.68
C CYS A 487 -6.23 -12.09 16.14
N LYS A 488 -6.42 -11.74 14.87
CA LYS A 488 -7.75 -11.74 14.27
C LYS A 488 -8.21 -13.15 13.97
N PHE A 489 -9.45 -13.49 14.39
CA PHE A 489 -10.04 -14.81 14.16
C PHE A 489 -10.95 -14.84 12.93
N PHE A 490 -10.86 -15.93 12.19
CA PHE A 490 -11.78 -16.28 11.11
C PHE A 490 -12.37 -17.66 11.35
N ALA A 491 -13.69 -17.72 11.49
CA ALA A 491 -14.39 -18.97 11.74
C ALA A 491 -14.67 -19.74 10.45
N LEU A 492 -14.47 -21.07 10.45
CA LEU A 492 -14.99 -21.94 9.41
C LEU A 492 -16.20 -22.73 9.92
N SER A 493 -17.27 -22.77 9.13
CA SER A 493 -18.51 -23.48 9.49
C SER A 493 -18.66 -24.85 8.83
N CYS A 494 -17.62 -25.32 8.12
CA CYS A 494 -17.55 -26.69 7.59
C CYS A 494 -17.27 -27.75 8.65
N GLY A 495 -16.70 -27.36 9.78
CA GLY A 495 -16.27 -28.25 10.85
C GLY A 495 -17.35 -28.58 11.90
N PHE A 496 -16.98 -28.40 13.17
CA PHE A 496 -17.83 -28.76 14.31
C PHE A 496 -18.80 -27.68 14.75
N ARG A 497 -18.75 -26.48 14.20
CA ARG A 497 -19.69 -25.39 14.52
C ARG A 497 -20.37 -24.89 13.27
N SER A 498 -21.70 -24.66 13.40
CA SER A 498 -22.52 -24.15 12.30
C SER A 498 -22.35 -22.63 12.15
N GLU A 499 -22.75 -22.09 10.98
CA GLU A 499 -22.83 -20.64 10.75
C GLU A 499 -23.72 -19.94 11.78
N ASN A 500 -24.87 -20.53 12.13
CA ASN A 500 -25.77 -19.99 13.16
C ASN A 500 -25.13 -19.94 14.56
N PHE A 501 -24.23 -20.88 14.84
CA PHE A 501 -23.44 -20.84 16.08
C PHE A 501 -22.48 -19.65 16.06
N TRP A 502 -21.75 -19.44 14.97
CA TRP A 502 -20.74 -18.40 14.85
C TRP A 502 -21.30 -16.99 14.87
N ARG A 503 -22.51 -16.74 14.35
CA ARG A 503 -23.19 -15.44 14.42
C ARG A 503 -23.32 -14.85 15.85
N LYS A 504 -23.12 -15.66 16.89
CA LYS A 504 -23.09 -15.20 18.29
C LYS A 504 -21.74 -14.66 18.73
N TYR A 505 -20.68 -14.94 17.99
CA TYR A 505 -19.30 -14.68 18.38
C TYR A 505 -18.57 -13.74 17.42
N THR A 506 -18.84 -13.84 16.13
CA THR A 506 -18.13 -13.08 15.08
C THR A 506 -18.98 -12.96 13.82
N ASP A 507 -18.81 -11.83 13.11
CA ASP A 507 -19.34 -11.65 11.75
C ASP A 507 -18.38 -12.21 10.67
N GLU A 508 -17.17 -12.61 11.06
CA GLU A 508 -16.13 -13.16 10.18
C GLU A 508 -16.21 -14.69 10.14
N SER A 509 -17.28 -15.20 9.55
CA SER A 509 -17.53 -16.64 9.39
C SER A 509 -17.69 -17.03 7.92
N TYR A 510 -17.00 -18.08 7.50
CA TYR A 510 -16.96 -18.58 6.13
C TYR A 510 -17.37 -20.05 6.08
N LYS A 511 -17.96 -20.49 4.97
CA LYS A 511 -18.42 -21.89 4.82
C LYS A 511 -17.26 -22.86 4.73
N ASN A 512 -16.16 -22.44 4.08
CA ASN A 512 -14.97 -23.26 3.88
C ASN A 512 -13.73 -22.36 3.63
N ILE A 513 -12.58 -22.98 3.47
CA ILE A 513 -11.31 -22.28 3.28
C ILE A 513 -11.25 -21.50 1.94
N SER A 514 -11.90 -22.00 0.87
CA SER A 514 -11.96 -21.30 -0.41
C SER A 514 -12.74 -19.98 -0.31
N GLU A 515 -13.86 -19.96 0.39
CA GLU A 515 -14.63 -18.74 0.63
C GLU A 515 -13.82 -17.73 1.46
N PHE A 516 -13.10 -18.22 2.50
CA PHE A 516 -12.15 -17.39 3.23
C PHE A 516 -11.08 -16.81 2.32
N CYS A 517 -10.41 -17.62 1.48
CA CYS A 517 -9.37 -17.16 0.57
C CYS A 517 -9.87 -16.05 -0.37
N ASN A 518 -11.04 -16.26 -0.98
CA ASN A 518 -11.64 -15.28 -1.87
C ASN A 518 -11.91 -13.95 -1.15
N ALA A 519 -12.48 -13.99 0.05
CA ALA A 519 -12.73 -12.80 0.86
C ALA A 519 -11.43 -12.15 1.35
N PHE A 520 -10.42 -12.94 1.71
CA PHE A 520 -9.12 -12.46 2.19
C PHE A 520 -8.37 -11.68 1.10
N TYR A 521 -8.34 -12.20 -0.14
CA TYR A 521 -7.72 -11.51 -1.26
C TYR A 521 -8.56 -10.35 -1.80
N ALA A 522 -9.89 -10.45 -1.80
CA ALA A 522 -10.76 -9.34 -2.16
C ALA A 522 -10.53 -8.11 -1.26
N ARG A 523 -10.26 -8.32 0.04
CA ARG A 523 -9.90 -7.24 0.97
C ARG A 523 -8.50 -6.66 0.77
N LYS A 524 -7.59 -7.40 0.13
CA LYS A 524 -6.26 -6.90 -0.26
C LYS A 524 -6.31 -6.06 -1.54
N THR A 525 -7.37 -6.22 -2.34
CA THR A 525 -7.59 -5.47 -3.59
C THR A 525 -8.53 -4.27 -3.40
N CYS A 526 -9.15 -4.13 -2.25
CA CYS A 526 -9.88 -2.95 -1.77
C CYS A 526 -9.04 -2.16 -0.78
#